data_6c8477e8cbdb2bc7afa881c87ff02b96
#
_entry.id   6c8477e8cbdb2bc7afa881c87ff02b96
#
_cell.length_a   1.000
_cell.length_b   1.000
_cell.length_c   1.000
_cell.angle_alpha   90.00
_cell.angle_beta   90.00
_cell.angle_gamma   90.00
#
_symmetry.space_group_name_H-M   'P 1'
#
loop_
_entity.id
_entity.type
_entity.pdbx_description
1 polymer ?
#
loop_
_entity_poly.entity_id
_entity_poly.type
_entity_poly.pdbx_seq_one_letter_code
_entity_poly.pdbx_strand_id
1 'polypeptide(L)'
;IARLSRYDALRKAMNDLGVTGMTVTQVMGCGIQKGAGEMYRGAEVDATLLPKVKVEVIVASIPVEDVIEAAKKTLYTGHIGDGKIFVYNVDRVVKVRTGEEDTDALQDVE
;
A
#
# COMPACT_ATOMS: atom_id res chain seq x y z
N ILE A 1 -1.26 -0.65 2.74
CA ILE A 1 -1.78 -2.02 2.85
C ILE A 1 -3.27 -1.98 2.56
N ALA A 2 -3.71 -2.76 1.65
CA ALA A 2 -5.07 -2.68 1.14
C ALA A 2 -5.64 -4.05 0.82
N ARG A 3 -6.91 -4.06 0.40
CA ARG A 3 -7.54 -5.31 -0.01
C ARG A 3 -6.88 -5.83 -1.26
N LEU A 4 -6.62 -7.11 -1.30
CA LEU A 4 -6.01 -7.74 -2.46
C LEU A 4 -6.88 -7.53 -3.70
N SER A 5 -8.20 -7.53 -3.54
CA SER A 5 -9.11 -7.36 -4.66
C SER A 5 -9.03 -5.97 -5.32
N ARG A 6 -8.40 -5.01 -4.65
CA ARG A 6 -8.28 -3.66 -5.20
C ARG A 6 -6.92 -3.40 -5.84
N TYR A 7 -6.06 -4.39 -5.87
CA TYR A 7 -4.71 -4.19 -6.38
C TYR A 7 -4.69 -3.71 -7.83
N ASP A 8 -5.47 -4.32 -8.70
CA ASP A 8 -5.43 -3.94 -10.11
C ASP A 8 -5.87 -2.49 -10.32
N ALA A 9 -6.90 -2.05 -9.61
CA ALA A 9 -7.36 -0.68 -9.70
C ALA A 9 -6.30 0.29 -9.16
N LEU A 10 -5.65 -0.08 -8.08
CA LEU A 10 -4.60 0.76 -7.50
C LEU A 10 -3.41 0.86 -8.45
N ARG A 11 -2.99 -0.25 -9.04
CA ARG A 11 -1.88 -0.25 -9.98
C ARG A 11 -2.18 0.69 -11.15
N LYS A 12 -3.40 0.64 -11.67
CA LYS A 12 -3.77 1.50 -12.77
C LYS A 12 -3.75 2.96 -12.35
N ALA A 13 -4.27 3.27 -11.18
CA ALA A 13 -4.26 4.65 -10.69
C ALA A 13 -2.84 5.18 -10.51
N MET A 14 -1.93 4.34 -10.02
CA MET A 14 -0.53 4.74 -9.86
C MET A 14 0.14 4.96 -11.22
N ASN A 15 -0.13 4.08 -12.17
CA ASN A 15 0.41 4.26 -13.51
C ASN A 15 -0.10 5.56 -14.14
N ASP A 16 -1.36 5.91 -13.92
CA ASP A 16 -1.92 7.14 -14.47
C ASP A 16 -1.24 8.38 -13.88
N LEU A 17 -0.69 8.29 -12.70
CA LEU A 17 0.05 9.38 -12.10
C LEU A 17 1.49 9.45 -12.57
N GLY A 18 1.95 8.44 -13.28
CA GLY A 18 3.34 8.38 -13.70
C GLY A 18 4.26 7.59 -12.78
N VAL A 19 3.71 6.87 -11.82
CA VAL A 19 4.51 6.01 -10.97
C VAL A 19 4.91 4.80 -11.80
N THR A 20 6.20 4.60 -11.97
CA THR A 20 6.69 3.54 -12.85
C THR A 20 7.14 2.30 -12.10
N GLY A 21 7.50 2.44 -10.85
CA GLY A 21 7.97 1.30 -10.08
C GLY A 21 7.15 1.08 -8.84
N MET A 22 6.72 -0.15 -8.64
CA MET A 22 6.02 -0.53 -7.42
C MET A 22 6.54 -1.85 -6.94
N THR A 23 6.65 -1.98 -5.65
CA THR A 23 6.96 -3.27 -5.03
C THR A 23 5.69 -3.77 -4.40
N VAL A 24 5.32 -5.00 -4.72
CA VAL A 24 4.05 -5.56 -4.29
C VAL A 24 4.31 -6.84 -3.51
N THR A 25 3.76 -6.91 -2.33
CA THR A 25 3.90 -8.08 -1.48
C THR A 25 2.52 -8.52 -1.02
N GLN A 26 2.23 -9.79 -1.18
CA GLN A 26 0.99 -10.31 -0.64
C GLN A 26 1.22 -10.62 0.83
N VAL A 27 0.35 -10.10 1.68
CA VAL A 27 0.51 -10.25 3.13
C VAL A 27 -0.81 -10.69 3.73
N MET A 28 -0.77 -11.08 4.99
CA MET A 28 -1.98 -11.44 5.72
C MET A 28 -2.22 -10.38 6.77
N GLY A 29 -3.40 -9.83 6.77
CA GLY A 29 -3.81 -8.90 7.80
C GLY A 29 -4.57 -9.62 8.87
N CYS A 30 -4.30 -9.29 10.11
CA CYS A 30 -5.01 -9.88 11.23
C CYS A 30 -5.97 -8.85 11.79
N GLY A 31 -7.23 -9.13 11.70
CA GLY A 31 -8.24 -8.24 12.24
C GLY A 31 -8.96 -8.90 13.39
N ILE A 32 -9.43 -8.07 14.28
CA ILE A 32 -10.22 -8.56 15.40
C ILE A 32 -11.66 -8.22 15.14
N GLN A 33 -12.49 -9.25 15.09
CA GLN A 33 -13.84 -9.02 14.85
C GLN A 33 -14.56 -8.88 16.11
N LYS A 34 -15.23 -7.75 16.30
CA LYS A 34 -15.94 -7.60 17.43
C LYS A 34 -17.29 -8.01 17.21
N GLY A 35 -17.93 -8.42 18.09
CA GLY A 35 -19.24 -8.78 17.93
C GLY A 35 -19.45 -10.17 17.77
N ALA A 36 -19.04 -10.71 16.86
CA ALA A 36 -19.23 -11.94 16.64
C ALA A 36 -18.71 -12.68 17.66
N GLY A 37 -19.03 -13.18 18.18
CA GLY A 37 -18.51 -13.96 18.94
C GLY A 37 -17.76 -13.80 19.93
N GLU A 38 -17.66 -12.99 20.24
CA GLU A 38 -16.83 -12.80 20.87
C GLU A 38 -16.69 -13.08 21.97
N MET A 39 -16.79 -13.12 22.52
CA MET A 39 -16.48 -13.15 23.35
C MET A 39 -16.77 -13.82 24.32
N TYR A 40 -16.50 -14.41 24.60
CA TYR A 40 -16.59 -15.13 25.42
C TYR A 40 -15.77 -15.09 26.38
N ARG A 41 -15.94 -14.95 27.30
CA ARG A 41 -15.22 -14.97 28.18
C ARG A 41 -14.19 -14.33 28.04
N GLY A 42 -14.25 -13.44 27.53
CA GLY A 42 -13.31 -12.57 27.40
C GLY A 42 -12.20 -12.98 26.77
N ALA A 43 -12.04 -13.95 26.50
CA ALA A 43 -10.87 -14.21 25.98
C ALA A 43 -10.92 -14.39 24.70
N GLU A 44 -11.83 -14.72 24.17
CA GLU A 44 -11.71 -15.04 22.98
C GLU A 44 -12.12 -14.17 22.10
N VAL A 45 -11.44 -13.50 21.45
CA VAL A 45 -11.72 -12.69 20.34
C VAL A 45 -11.24 -13.37 19.16
N ASP A 46 -12.02 -13.53 18.17
CA ASP A 46 -11.57 -14.17 16.97
C ASP A 46 -10.71 -13.25 16.19
N ALA A 47 -9.51 -13.63 15.98
CA ALA A 47 -8.60 -12.94 15.08
C ALA A 47 -8.64 -13.66 13.76
N THR A 48 -9.02 -12.93 12.73
CA THR A 48 -9.13 -13.53 11.42
C THR A 48 -7.99 -13.05 10.54
N LEU A 49 -7.36 -13.99 9.87
CA LEU A 49 -6.30 -13.64 8.92
C LEU A 49 -6.92 -13.49 7.55
N LEU A 50 -6.73 -12.34 6.97
CA LEU A 50 -7.28 -12.03 5.66
C LEU A 50 -6.17 -11.67 4.69
N PRO A 51 -6.27 -12.08 3.44
CA PRO A 51 -5.26 -11.72 2.46
C PRO A 51 -5.33 -10.23 2.16
N LYS A 52 -4.19 -9.61 2.17
CA LYS A 52 -4.04 -8.20 1.87
C LYS A 52 -2.87 -8.01 0.93
N VAL A 53 -2.74 -6.82 0.39
CA VAL A 53 -1.60 -6.49 -0.44
C VAL A 53 -0.88 -5.30 0.18
N LYS A 54 0.44 -5.37 0.19
CA LYS A 54 1.29 -4.26 0.60
C LYS A 54 1.92 -3.73 -0.65
N VAL A 55 1.65 -2.47 -0.97
CA VAL A 55 2.20 -1.83 -2.16
C VAL A 55 3.09 -0.70 -1.71
N GLU A 56 4.32 -0.70 -2.21
CA GLU A 56 5.28 0.33 -1.87
C GLU A 56 5.66 1.09 -3.12
N VAL A 57 5.60 2.40 -3.07
CA VAL A 57 6.05 3.24 -4.16
C VAL A 57 6.96 4.31 -3.58
N ILE A 58 7.98 4.68 -4.32
CA ILE A 58 8.90 5.74 -3.91
C ILE A 58 8.85 6.79 -4.99
N VAL A 59 8.55 8.02 -4.59
CA VAL A 59 8.37 9.10 -5.54
C VAL A 59 9.27 10.28 -5.15
N ALA A 60 9.63 11.06 -6.12
CA ALA A 60 10.42 12.28 -5.88
C ALA A 60 9.72 13.47 -6.50
N SER A 61 9.46 13.42 -7.80
CA SER A 61 8.84 14.53 -8.49
C SER A 61 7.33 14.50 -8.45
N ILE A 62 6.74 13.35 -8.19
CA ILE A 62 5.29 13.25 -8.06
C ILE A 62 4.92 13.65 -6.65
N PRO A 63 4.03 14.62 -6.46
CA PRO A 63 3.65 15.03 -5.10
C PRO A 63 3.02 13.88 -4.32
N VAL A 64 3.45 13.73 -3.08
CA VAL A 64 2.93 12.68 -2.21
C VAL A 64 1.42 12.81 -2.05
N GLU A 65 0.92 14.04 -1.97
CA GLU A 65 -0.51 14.26 -1.81
C GLU A 65 -1.31 13.72 -2.97
N ASP A 66 -0.77 13.78 -4.18
CA ASP A 66 -1.45 13.25 -5.35
C ASP A 66 -1.53 11.72 -5.27
N VAL A 67 -0.47 11.09 -4.77
CA VAL A 67 -0.45 9.64 -4.59
C VAL A 67 -1.48 9.25 -3.53
N ILE A 68 -1.53 9.97 -2.43
CA ILE A 68 -2.47 9.69 -1.35
C ILE A 68 -3.90 9.83 -1.86
N GLU A 69 -4.20 10.91 -2.56
CA GLU A 69 -5.55 11.14 -3.06
C GLU A 69 -5.98 10.07 -4.05
N ALA A 70 -5.10 9.70 -4.97
CA ALA A 70 -5.42 8.67 -5.95
C ALA A 70 -5.65 7.32 -5.27
N ALA A 71 -4.84 7.00 -4.28
CA ALA A 71 -4.98 5.74 -3.56
C ALA A 71 -6.27 5.73 -2.74
N LYS A 72 -6.57 6.82 -2.04
CA LYS A 72 -7.79 6.90 -1.25
C LYS A 72 -9.01 6.71 -2.13
N LYS A 73 -9.03 7.40 -3.26
CA LYS A 73 -10.18 7.34 -4.14
C LYS A 73 -10.37 5.93 -4.70
N THR A 74 -9.27 5.26 -5.01
CA THR A 74 -9.33 3.95 -5.60
C THR A 74 -9.68 2.87 -4.58
N LEU A 75 -9.20 3.02 -3.35
CA LEU A 75 -9.35 1.98 -2.34
C LEU A 75 -10.59 2.12 -1.49
N TYR A 76 -11.23 3.27 -1.52
CA TYR A 76 -12.34 3.54 -0.63
C TYR A 76 -13.58 2.70 -0.94
N THR A 77 -14.10 2.01 0.03
CA THR A 77 -15.40 1.37 -0.04
C THR A 77 -16.30 1.85 1.08
N GLY A 78 -15.74 2.45 2.11
CA GLY A 78 -16.50 2.87 3.28
C GLY A 78 -16.62 1.80 4.33
N HIS A 79 -15.99 0.65 4.10
CA HIS A 79 -16.06 -0.45 5.07
C HIS A 79 -14.72 -0.66 5.75
N ILE A 80 -14.75 -1.24 6.92
CA ILE A 80 -13.54 -1.60 7.63
C ILE A 80 -12.75 -2.54 6.74
N GLY A 81 -11.47 -2.30 6.64
CA GLY A 81 -10.61 -3.13 5.81
C GLY A 81 -10.14 -2.46 4.53
N ASP A 82 -10.58 -1.22 4.30
CA ASP A 82 -10.12 -0.48 3.12
C ASP A 82 -8.60 -0.27 3.13
N GLY A 83 -8.01 -0.23 4.31
CA GLY A 83 -6.56 -0.18 4.42
C GLY A 83 -6.04 1.13 4.95
N LYS A 84 -4.74 1.22 4.97
CA LYS A 84 -4.04 2.39 5.48
C LYS A 84 -2.87 2.72 4.59
N ILE A 85 -2.55 4.00 4.56
CA ILE A 85 -1.41 4.51 3.81
C ILE A 85 -0.42 5.05 4.82
N PHE A 86 0.83 4.58 4.74
CA PHE A 86 1.89 5.04 5.60
C PHE A 86 2.91 5.78 4.74
N VAL A 87 3.35 6.92 5.21
CA VAL A 87 4.28 7.76 4.46
C VAL A 87 5.58 7.89 5.23
N TYR A 88 6.69 7.57 4.58
CA TYR A 88 8.00 7.68 5.20
C TYR A 88 8.90 8.53 4.32
N ASN A 89 9.85 9.19 4.93
CA ASN A 89 10.92 9.83 4.19
C ASN A 89 11.97 8.78 3.87
N VAL A 90 12.41 8.78 2.63
CA VAL A 90 13.49 7.89 2.20
C VAL A 90 14.74 8.76 2.10
N ASP A 91 15.74 8.44 2.91
CA ASP A 91 16.94 9.26 2.95
C ASP A 91 17.77 9.18 1.70
N ARG A 92 17.90 8.01 1.14
CA ARG A 92 18.71 7.79 -0.05
C ARG A 92 18.13 6.66 -0.88
N VAL A 93 18.29 6.79 -2.18
CA VAL A 93 17.95 5.72 -3.12
C VAL A 93 19.18 5.53 -4.01
N VAL A 94 19.57 4.29 -4.22
CA VAL A 94 20.69 3.97 -5.09
C VAL A 94 20.25 2.90 -6.06
N LYS A 95 20.42 3.15 -7.36
CA LYS A 95 20.10 2.16 -8.36
C LYS A 95 21.31 1.23 -8.46
N VAL A 96 21.09 -0.03 -8.20
CA VAL A 96 22.19 -1.00 -8.10
C VAL A 96 22.94 -1.14 -9.42
N ARG A 97 22.21 -1.18 -10.53
CA ARG A 97 22.84 -1.42 -11.82
C ARG A 97 23.76 -0.28 -12.25
N THR A 98 23.37 0.96 -12.02
CA THR A 98 24.11 2.11 -12.54
C THR A 98 24.83 2.90 -11.47
N GLY A 99 24.47 2.73 -10.21
CA GLY A 99 25.01 3.55 -9.13
C GLY A 99 24.37 4.92 -9.04
N GLU A 100 23.39 5.22 -9.89
CA GLU A 100 22.70 6.51 -9.80
C GLU A 100 21.96 6.64 -8.49
N GLU A 101 21.87 7.86 -7.99
CA GLU A 101 21.30 8.10 -6.68
C GLU A 101 20.12 9.05 -6.72
N ASP A 102 19.24 8.91 -5.76
CA ASP A 102 18.12 9.80 -5.49
C ASP A 102 17.21 9.97 -6.70
N THR A 103 16.95 11.16 -7.15
CA THR A 103 16.01 11.40 -8.25
C THR A 103 16.41 10.63 -9.52
N ASP A 104 17.68 10.59 -9.82
CA ASP A 104 18.13 9.86 -11.00
C ASP A 104 17.91 8.36 -10.86
N ALA A 105 18.02 7.85 -9.64
CA ALA A 105 17.78 6.43 -9.40
C ALA A 105 16.33 6.05 -9.59
N LEU A 106 15.43 7.00 -9.47
CA LEU A 106 14.00 6.73 -9.61
C LEU A 106 13.49 6.88 -11.03
N GLN A 107 14.35 7.34 -11.93
CA GLN A 107 13.95 7.45 -13.31
C GLN A 107 14.24 6.14 -14.00
N ASP A 108 13.28 5.28 -13.91
CA ASP A 108 13.46 4.00 -14.48
C ASP A 108 13.04 4.01 -15.87
N VAL A 109 13.96 3.89 -16.72
CA VAL A 109 13.67 3.65 -18.09
C VAL A 109 14.26 2.29 -18.31
N GLU A 110 13.49 1.32 -18.16
CA GLU A 110 13.99 -0.01 -18.33
C GLU A 110 13.84 -0.45 -19.74
#